data_ab4c870fb9b554058bf1f24e295d95b0
#
_entry.id   ab4c870fb9b554058bf1f24e295d95b0
#
_cell.length_a   1.000
_cell.length_b   1.000
_cell.length_c   1.000
_cell.angle_alpha   90.00
_cell.angle_beta   90.00
_cell.angle_gamma   90.00
#
_symmetry.space_group_name_H-M   'P 1'
#
loop_
_entity.id
_entity.type
_entity.pdbx_description
1 polymer ?
#
loop_
_entity_poly.entity_id
_entity_poly.type
_entity_poly.pdbx_seq_one_letter_code
_entity_poly.pdbx_strand_id
1 'polypeptide(L)'
;WVRQRTGIEQRHFCPEGQGASDLALEAAKLALADAGRSPSDLDYILFNTMTPDHIFPGSGPLLGAALGCPGVPALDLRTQCAATLFSLQIADSLIKSGVARTVLIVGAEAQAGFMPWNDWAALEPGGPAASPEDFDRATRHRGYAVIFGDGAGALLLERCEDGPGLLSLDVHTDGRYLD
;
A
#
# COMPACT_ATOMS: atom_id res chain seq x y z
N TRP A 1 -6.22 24.82 8.81
CA TRP A 1 -5.59 24.94 7.50
C TRP A 1 -5.61 23.62 6.76
N VAL A 2 -5.10 22.50 7.33
CA VAL A 2 -5.05 21.16 6.69
C VAL A 2 -6.44 20.74 6.21
N ARG A 3 -7.43 20.72 7.12
CA ARG A 3 -8.83 20.36 6.80
C ARG A 3 -9.43 21.22 5.67
N GLN A 4 -9.15 22.53 5.67
CA GLN A 4 -9.66 23.45 4.63
C GLN A 4 -9.04 23.21 3.26
N ARG A 5 -7.80 22.70 3.21
CA ARG A 5 -7.06 22.48 1.96
C ARG A 5 -7.20 21.08 1.41
N THR A 6 -7.32 20.09 2.26
CA THR A 6 -7.29 18.67 1.88
C THR A 6 -8.60 17.95 2.15
N GLY A 7 -9.46 18.48 3.01
CA GLY A 7 -10.65 17.78 3.53
C GLY A 7 -10.31 16.68 4.54
N ILE A 8 -9.04 16.40 4.79
CA ILE A 8 -8.61 15.32 5.70
C ILE A 8 -8.80 15.78 7.15
N GLU A 9 -9.54 15.00 7.91
CA GLU A 9 -9.83 15.26 9.33
C GLU A 9 -8.97 14.39 10.25
N GLN A 10 -8.59 13.20 9.80
CA GLN A 10 -7.89 12.20 10.60
C GLN A 10 -6.90 11.43 9.75
N ARG A 11 -5.81 10.97 10.36
CA ARG A 11 -4.84 10.03 9.79
C ARG A 11 -4.58 8.93 10.79
N HIS A 12 -4.30 7.75 10.27
CA HIS A 12 -3.91 6.59 11.06
C HIS A 12 -2.44 6.31 10.81
N PHE A 13 -1.77 5.87 11.85
CA PHE A 13 -0.39 5.42 11.78
C PHE A 13 -0.30 4.07 12.50
N CYS A 14 0.46 3.15 11.93
CA CYS A 14 0.68 1.84 12.54
C CYS A 14 1.54 1.98 13.81
N PRO A 15 1.35 1.08 14.79
CA PRO A 15 2.21 1.02 15.96
C PRO A 15 3.67 0.78 15.61
N GLU A 16 4.57 1.14 16.54
CA GLU A 16 5.98 0.82 16.42
C GLU A 16 6.19 -0.68 16.19
N GLY A 17 7.10 -1.02 15.26
CA GLY A 17 7.41 -2.40 14.89
C GLY A 17 6.50 -3.02 13.84
N GLN A 18 5.47 -2.31 13.38
CA GLN A 18 4.68 -2.72 12.21
C GLN A 18 5.12 -1.98 10.95
N GLY A 19 5.05 -2.68 9.81
CA GLY A 19 5.43 -2.15 8.52
C GLY A 19 4.35 -2.36 7.45
N ALA A 20 4.72 -2.08 6.20
CA ALA A 20 3.80 -2.19 5.08
C ALA A 20 3.26 -3.62 4.89
N SER A 21 4.08 -4.65 5.12
CA SER A 21 3.65 -6.05 4.99
C SER A 21 2.63 -6.47 6.05
N ASP A 22 2.70 -5.91 7.27
CA ASP A 22 1.72 -6.19 8.33
C ASP A 22 0.35 -5.59 7.98
N LEU A 23 0.33 -4.35 7.51
CA LEU A 23 -0.89 -3.70 7.04
C LEU A 23 -1.48 -4.43 5.81
N ALA A 24 -0.62 -4.83 4.88
CA ALA A 24 -0.98 -5.58 3.69
C ALA A 24 -1.60 -6.94 4.02
N LEU A 25 -1.11 -7.62 5.06
CA LEU A 25 -1.62 -8.91 5.49
C LEU A 25 -3.10 -8.84 5.87
N GLU A 26 -3.49 -7.83 6.61
CA GLU A 26 -4.90 -7.67 7.01
C GLU A 26 -5.79 -7.32 5.81
N ALA A 27 -5.34 -6.42 4.92
CA ALA A 27 -6.06 -6.11 3.69
C ALA A 27 -6.20 -7.34 2.77
N ALA A 28 -5.14 -8.13 2.62
CA ALA A 28 -5.16 -9.35 1.83
C ALA A 28 -6.13 -10.41 2.38
N LYS A 29 -6.13 -10.62 3.70
CA LYS A 29 -7.09 -11.52 4.36
C LYS A 29 -8.54 -11.11 4.09
N LEU A 30 -8.84 -9.81 4.19
CA LEU A 30 -10.18 -9.30 3.91
C LEU A 30 -10.59 -9.51 2.45
N ALA A 31 -9.70 -9.22 1.49
CA ALA A 31 -9.97 -9.42 0.07
C ALA A 31 -10.18 -10.90 -0.28
N LEU A 32 -9.37 -11.79 0.27
CA LEU A 32 -9.52 -13.24 0.10
C LEU A 32 -10.85 -13.74 0.69
N ALA A 33 -11.20 -13.29 1.90
CA ALA A 33 -12.45 -13.67 2.56
C ALA A 33 -13.68 -13.18 1.77
N ASP A 34 -13.65 -11.94 1.26
CA ASP A 34 -14.73 -11.37 0.43
C ASP A 34 -14.93 -12.16 -0.86
N ALA A 35 -13.84 -12.62 -1.48
CA ALA A 35 -13.87 -13.46 -2.67
C ALA A 35 -14.18 -14.93 -2.39
N GLY A 36 -14.26 -15.38 -1.14
CA GLY A 36 -14.40 -16.77 -0.76
C GLY A 36 -13.20 -17.63 -1.19
N ARG A 37 -12.00 -17.05 -1.14
CA ARG A 37 -10.75 -17.69 -1.53
C ARG A 37 -9.82 -17.86 -0.34
N SER A 38 -8.84 -18.75 -0.52
CA SER A 38 -7.76 -19.01 0.43
C SER A 38 -6.40 -18.60 -0.16
N PRO A 39 -5.37 -18.40 0.66
CA PRO A 39 -4.03 -18.12 0.16
C PRO A 39 -3.47 -19.18 -0.80
N SER A 40 -3.93 -20.45 -0.71
CA SER A 40 -3.52 -21.52 -1.61
C SER A 40 -4.10 -21.39 -3.03
N ASP A 41 -5.06 -20.51 -3.25
CA ASP A 41 -5.64 -20.24 -4.56
C ASP A 41 -4.86 -19.18 -5.34
N LEU A 42 -3.88 -18.52 -4.69
CA LEU A 42 -3.08 -17.46 -5.30
C LEU A 42 -2.00 -18.03 -6.22
N ASP A 43 -1.93 -17.47 -7.43
CA ASP A 43 -0.87 -17.77 -8.40
C ASP A 43 0.18 -16.66 -8.43
N TYR A 44 -0.19 -15.42 -8.04
CA TYR A 44 0.72 -14.27 -8.10
C TYR A 44 0.34 -13.18 -7.10
N ILE A 45 1.35 -12.48 -6.56
CA ILE A 45 1.19 -11.31 -5.68
C ILE A 45 1.87 -10.11 -6.34
N LEU A 46 1.13 -9.01 -6.50
CA LEU A 46 1.66 -7.70 -6.89
C LEU A 46 1.57 -6.76 -5.69
N PHE A 47 2.72 -6.39 -5.14
CA PHE A 47 2.81 -5.57 -3.94
C PHE A 47 3.25 -4.14 -4.29
N ASN A 48 2.41 -3.17 -3.99
CA ASN A 48 2.62 -1.76 -4.30
C ASN A 48 3.01 -1.00 -3.02
N THR A 49 4.23 -0.49 -2.96
CA THR A 49 4.67 0.31 -1.81
C THR A 49 5.85 1.22 -2.15
N MET A 50 5.89 2.40 -1.52
CA MET A 50 7.04 3.30 -1.46
C MET A 50 7.81 3.16 -0.14
N THR A 51 7.20 2.47 0.84
CA THR A 51 7.72 2.27 2.20
C THR A 51 7.88 0.79 2.51
N PRO A 52 8.71 0.05 1.74
CA PRO A 52 8.86 -1.38 1.95
C PRO A 52 9.51 -1.66 3.31
N ASP A 53 9.15 -2.78 3.92
CA ASP A 53 9.76 -3.24 5.20
C ASP A 53 11.27 -3.45 5.05
N HIS A 54 11.67 -3.97 3.89
CA HIS A 54 13.06 -4.14 3.50
C HIS A 54 13.25 -3.75 2.03
N ILE A 55 14.38 -3.10 1.74
CA ILE A 55 14.74 -2.82 0.33
C ILE A 55 14.95 -4.14 -0.44
N PHE A 56 15.50 -5.16 0.24
CA PHE A 56 15.72 -6.51 -0.26
C PHE A 56 15.28 -7.53 0.79
N PRO A 57 14.47 -8.54 0.44
CA PRO A 57 13.93 -8.90 -0.88
C PRO A 57 12.69 -8.10 -1.31
N GLY A 58 12.17 -7.19 -0.49
CA GLY A 58 10.93 -6.47 -0.66
C GLY A 58 9.81 -6.98 0.24
N SER A 59 8.63 -6.37 0.16
CA SER A 59 7.49 -6.67 1.03
C SER A 59 6.58 -7.78 0.48
N GLY A 60 6.57 -8.00 -0.84
CA GLY A 60 5.75 -9.04 -1.46
C GLY A 60 6.07 -10.45 -0.97
N PRO A 61 7.34 -10.89 -0.95
CA PRO A 61 7.72 -12.17 -0.38
C PRO A 61 7.40 -12.33 1.11
N LEU A 62 7.48 -11.23 1.90
CA LEU A 62 7.10 -11.23 3.32
C LEU A 62 5.60 -11.48 3.46
N LEU A 63 4.79 -10.79 2.66
CA LEU A 63 3.33 -11.01 2.64
C LEU A 63 2.99 -12.46 2.27
N GLY A 64 3.64 -13.03 1.24
CA GLY A 64 3.42 -14.42 0.85
C GLY A 64 3.73 -15.41 1.97
N ALA A 65 4.82 -15.18 2.70
CA ALA A 65 5.19 -15.99 3.87
C ALA A 65 4.16 -15.83 5.01
N ALA A 66 3.72 -14.60 5.31
CA ALA A 66 2.74 -14.32 6.35
C ALA A 66 1.35 -14.88 6.04
N LEU A 67 0.97 -14.94 4.76
CA LEU A 67 -0.27 -15.59 4.30
C LEU A 67 -0.19 -17.12 4.31
N GLY A 68 0.99 -17.71 4.51
CA GLY A 68 1.19 -19.16 4.46
C GLY A 68 1.36 -19.73 3.04
N CYS A 69 1.65 -18.89 2.05
CA CYS A 69 1.92 -19.27 0.67
C CYS A 69 3.29 -18.77 0.17
N PRO A 70 4.41 -19.17 0.83
CA PRO A 70 5.74 -18.61 0.58
C PRO A 70 6.31 -18.96 -0.82
N GLY A 71 5.69 -19.88 -1.54
CA GLY A 71 6.09 -20.29 -2.89
C GLY A 71 5.40 -19.51 -4.02
N VAL A 72 4.44 -18.65 -3.70
CA VAL A 72 3.75 -17.83 -4.69
C VAL A 72 4.68 -16.71 -5.18
N PRO A 73 4.88 -16.57 -6.51
CA PRO A 73 5.66 -15.46 -7.06
C PRO A 73 5.13 -14.11 -6.60
N ALA A 74 6.03 -13.22 -6.18
CA ALA A 74 5.70 -11.88 -5.74
C ALA A 74 6.57 -10.84 -6.45
N LEU A 75 5.97 -9.73 -6.86
CA LEU A 75 6.63 -8.60 -7.49
C LEU A 75 6.26 -7.31 -6.76
N ASP A 76 7.27 -6.60 -6.28
CA ASP A 76 7.10 -5.28 -5.68
C ASP A 76 7.15 -4.19 -6.77
N LEU A 77 6.18 -3.27 -6.75
CA LEU A 77 6.11 -2.14 -7.67
C LEU A 77 6.27 -0.81 -6.92
N ARG A 78 7.03 0.10 -7.53
CA ARG A 78 7.32 1.45 -7.00
C ARG A 78 6.94 2.52 -8.01
N THR A 79 5.65 2.66 -8.25
CA THR A 79 5.09 3.69 -9.14
C THR A 79 4.16 4.63 -8.37
N GLN A 80 4.49 4.90 -7.11
CA GLN A 80 3.77 5.79 -6.20
C GLN A 80 2.25 5.49 -6.18
N CYS A 81 1.42 6.51 -6.12
CA CYS A 81 -0.05 6.38 -6.08
C CYS A 81 -0.65 5.76 -7.34
N ALA A 82 0.09 5.70 -8.46
CA ALA A 82 -0.36 5.06 -9.70
C ALA A 82 -0.12 3.54 -9.73
N ALA A 83 0.58 2.98 -8.74
CA ALA A 83 1.01 1.59 -8.74
C ALA A 83 -0.14 0.58 -8.95
N THR A 84 -1.31 0.84 -8.37
CA THR A 84 -2.48 -0.03 -8.54
C THR A 84 -2.92 -0.13 -10.00
N LEU A 85 -2.87 0.96 -10.78
CA LEU A 85 -3.23 0.93 -12.20
C LEU A 85 -2.21 0.12 -13.02
N PHE A 86 -0.90 0.28 -12.75
CA PHE A 86 0.14 -0.53 -13.37
C PHE A 86 0.00 -2.01 -12.97
N SER A 87 -0.35 -2.29 -11.71
CA SER A 87 -0.61 -3.66 -11.24
C SER A 87 -1.80 -4.30 -11.93
N LEU A 88 -2.87 -3.53 -12.18
CA LEU A 88 -4.03 -4.01 -12.95
C LEU A 88 -3.62 -4.40 -14.37
N GLN A 89 -2.76 -3.62 -15.03
CA GLN A 89 -2.23 -3.94 -16.36
C GLN A 89 -1.40 -5.23 -16.35
N ILE A 90 -0.55 -5.39 -15.34
CA ILE A 90 0.29 -6.59 -15.20
C ILE A 90 -0.60 -7.81 -14.92
N ALA A 91 -1.53 -7.71 -13.97
CA ALA A 91 -2.44 -8.80 -13.61
C ALA A 91 -3.31 -9.25 -14.80
N ASP A 92 -3.89 -8.30 -15.54
CA ASP A 92 -4.65 -8.58 -16.77
C ASP A 92 -3.80 -9.34 -17.79
N SER A 93 -2.54 -8.92 -17.98
CA SER A 93 -1.61 -9.58 -18.87
C SER A 93 -1.23 -10.99 -18.42
N LEU A 94 -0.99 -11.19 -17.12
CA LEU A 94 -0.70 -12.51 -16.53
C LEU A 94 -1.89 -13.47 -16.69
N ILE A 95 -3.10 -12.99 -16.48
CA ILE A 95 -4.32 -13.79 -16.58
C ILE A 95 -4.62 -14.12 -18.06
N LYS A 96 -4.55 -13.15 -18.95
CA LYS A 96 -4.80 -13.35 -20.39
C LYS A 96 -3.78 -14.28 -21.05
N SER A 97 -2.52 -14.22 -20.62
CA SER A 97 -1.46 -15.12 -21.10
C SER A 97 -1.53 -16.53 -20.50
N GLY A 98 -2.37 -16.76 -19.49
CA GLY A 98 -2.49 -18.04 -18.80
C GLY A 98 -1.35 -18.34 -17.81
N VAL A 99 -0.51 -17.37 -17.49
CA VAL A 99 0.55 -17.48 -16.46
C VAL A 99 -0.04 -17.56 -15.06
N ALA A 100 -1.13 -16.84 -14.82
CA ALA A 100 -1.87 -16.86 -13.56
C ALA A 100 -3.37 -16.93 -13.82
N ARG A 101 -4.12 -17.47 -12.86
CA ARG A 101 -5.59 -17.45 -12.82
C ARG A 101 -6.10 -16.51 -11.76
N THR A 102 -5.38 -16.43 -10.64
CA THR A 102 -5.73 -15.63 -9.45
C THR A 102 -4.55 -14.77 -9.04
N VAL A 103 -4.71 -13.47 -9.10
CA VAL A 103 -3.69 -12.48 -8.80
C VAL A 103 -4.16 -11.58 -7.65
N LEU A 104 -3.39 -11.54 -6.57
CA LEU A 104 -3.59 -10.59 -5.48
C LEU A 104 -2.80 -9.31 -5.77
N ILE A 105 -3.49 -8.19 -5.80
CA ILE A 105 -2.89 -6.85 -5.83
C ILE A 105 -3.06 -6.23 -4.45
N VAL A 106 -1.97 -5.81 -3.83
CA VAL A 106 -1.99 -5.12 -2.54
C VAL A 106 -1.23 -3.81 -2.66
N GLY A 107 -1.80 -2.74 -2.12
CA GLY A 107 -1.12 -1.47 -1.86
C GLY A 107 -1.05 -1.24 -0.36
N ALA A 108 0.13 -0.97 0.16
CA ALA A 108 0.32 -0.69 1.58
C ALA A 108 1.43 0.34 1.79
N GLU A 109 1.17 1.31 2.67
CA GLU A 109 2.14 2.33 3.03
C GLU A 109 2.21 2.48 4.56
N ALA A 110 3.43 2.48 5.10
CA ALA A 110 3.76 2.75 6.49
C ALA A 110 4.63 4.01 6.56
N GLN A 111 3.99 5.16 6.61
CA GLN A 111 4.63 6.48 6.51
C GLN A 111 5.16 6.99 7.85
N ALA A 112 4.79 6.35 8.96
CA ALA A 112 5.14 6.77 10.33
C ALA A 112 6.64 7.11 10.49
N GLY A 113 7.52 6.26 9.96
CA GLY A 113 8.96 6.44 10.02
C GLY A 113 9.53 7.64 9.23
N PHE A 114 8.72 8.25 8.36
CA PHE A 114 9.10 9.41 7.54
C PHE A 114 8.49 10.71 8.06
N MET A 115 7.68 10.65 9.13
CA MET A 115 7.04 11.83 9.67
C MET A 115 8.06 12.73 10.37
N PRO A 116 7.88 14.07 10.30
CA PRO A 116 8.86 15.03 10.81
C PRO A 116 8.75 15.31 12.31
N TRP A 117 8.13 14.44 13.07
CA TRP A 117 7.99 14.55 14.53
C TRP A 117 8.53 13.31 15.25
N ASN A 118 8.95 13.48 16.50
CA ASN A 118 9.42 12.39 17.35
C ASN A 118 8.46 12.12 18.52
N ASP A 119 7.73 13.14 18.94
CA ASP A 119 6.82 13.04 20.07
C ASP A 119 5.41 12.65 19.60
N TRP A 120 5.23 11.36 19.39
CA TRP A 120 3.93 10.79 18.98
C TRP A 120 2.85 10.99 20.03
N ALA A 121 3.22 11.03 21.33
CA ALA A 121 2.25 11.23 22.41
C ALA A 121 1.59 12.62 22.32
N ALA A 122 2.28 13.62 21.77
CA ALA A 122 1.70 14.94 21.54
C ALA A 122 0.61 14.98 20.47
N LEU A 123 0.51 13.94 19.64
CA LEU A 123 -0.51 13.83 18.60
C LEU A 123 -1.77 13.09 19.05
N GLU A 124 -1.71 12.42 20.19
CA GLU A 124 -2.86 11.72 20.75
C GLU A 124 -3.89 12.69 21.35
N PRO A 125 -5.19 12.39 21.23
CA PRO A 125 -6.22 13.22 21.87
C PRO A 125 -5.98 13.36 23.39
N GLY A 126 -5.76 14.60 23.85
CA GLY A 126 -5.43 14.87 25.25
C GLY A 126 -3.97 14.64 25.62
N GLY A 127 -3.11 14.37 24.66
CA GLY A 127 -1.66 14.24 24.85
C GLY A 127 -0.99 15.56 25.31
N PRO A 128 0.29 15.48 25.71
CA PRO A 128 1.05 16.65 26.13
C PRO A 128 1.26 17.62 24.97
N ALA A 129 1.56 18.87 25.27
CA ALA A 129 1.97 19.82 24.23
C ALA A 129 3.32 19.38 23.63
N ALA A 130 3.44 19.44 22.30
CA ALA A 130 4.70 19.18 21.63
C ALA A 130 5.79 20.14 22.11
N SER A 131 7.03 19.68 22.16
CA SER A 131 8.16 20.54 22.44
C SER A 131 8.29 21.65 21.37
N PRO A 132 8.82 22.85 21.70
CA PRO A 132 9.04 23.89 20.70
C PRO A 132 9.90 23.43 19.54
N GLU A 133 10.90 22.59 19.80
CA GLU A 133 11.78 22.04 18.78
C GLU A 133 11.04 21.08 17.83
N ASP A 134 10.24 20.19 18.38
CA ASP A 134 9.45 19.23 17.58
C ASP A 134 8.37 19.94 16.76
N PHE A 135 7.70 20.94 17.36
CA PHE A 135 6.73 21.78 16.66
C PHE A 135 7.36 22.55 15.48
N ASP A 136 8.54 23.14 15.69
CA ASP A 136 9.26 23.87 14.65
C ASP A 136 9.71 22.96 13.52
N ARG A 137 10.24 21.78 13.84
CA ARG A 137 10.59 20.75 12.85
C ARG A 137 9.39 20.28 12.05
N ALA A 138 8.30 19.91 12.72
CA ALA A 138 7.05 19.50 12.08
C ALA A 138 6.50 20.61 11.16
N THR A 139 6.60 21.85 11.57
CA THR A 139 6.16 23.02 10.79
C THR A 139 7.01 23.21 9.54
N ARG A 140 8.33 23.08 9.63
CA ARG A 140 9.23 23.20 8.49
C ARG A 140 9.03 22.13 7.43
N HIS A 141 8.74 20.90 7.86
CA HIS A 141 8.62 19.73 6.98
C HIS A 141 7.17 19.28 6.77
N ARG A 142 6.19 20.12 7.11
CA ARG A 142 4.75 19.77 7.05
C ARG A 142 4.22 19.38 5.67
N GLY A 143 4.90 19.77 4.59
CA GLY A 143 4.44 19.52 3.22
C GLY A 143 4.12 18.05 2.95
N TYR A 144 4.95 17.15 3.45
CA TYR A 144 4.76 15.71 3.39
C TYR A 144 3.71 15.24 4.41
N ALA A 145 3.88 15.65 5.67
CA ALA A 145 3.09 15.16 6.81
C ALA A 145 1.60 15.53 6.75
N VAL A 146 1.23 16.59 6.01
CA VAL A 146 -0.19 17.01 5.92
C VAL A 146 -1.03 16.16 4.97
N ILE A 147 -0.42 15.29 4.17
CA ILE A 147 -1.13 14.47 3.18
C ILE A 147 -1.15 13.00 3.59
N PHE A 148 -0.01 12.46 4.00
CA PHE A 148 0.18 11.03 4.18
C PHE A 148 -0.17 10.53 5.58
N GLY A 149 -0.66 9.30 5.63
CA GLY A 149 -0.86 8.45 6.79
C GLY A 149 -0.62 7.01 6.36
N ASP A 150 -0.77 6.07 7.28
CA ASP A 150 -0.59 4.65 7.02
C ASP A 150 -1.90 4.00 6.60
N GLY A 151 -1.80 2.97 5.76
CA GLY A 151 -2.95 2.22 5.32
C GLY A 151 -2.62 1.15 4.30
N ALA A 152 -3.56 0.24 4.10
CA ALA A 152 -3.47 -0.78 3.06
C ALA A 152 -4.83 -1.06 2.43
N GLY A 153 -4.80 -1.52 1.18
CA GLY A 153 -5.95 -2.02 0.46
C GLY A 153 -5.54 -3.16 -0.47
N ALA A 154 -6.46 -4.09 -0.73
CA ALA A 154 -6.20 -5.22 -1.60
C ALA A 154 -7.33 -5.46 -2.59
N LEU A 155 -6.98 -5.99 -3.76
CA LEU A 155 -7.88 -6.43 -4.82
C LEU A 155 -7.51 -7.85 -5.22
N LEU A 156 -8.51 -8.72 -5.43
CA LEU A 156 -8.30 -10.02 -6.01
C LEU A 156 -8.83 -10.02 -7.44
N LEU A 157 -7.98 -10.35 -8.40
CA LEU A 157 -8.35 -10.53 -9.80
C LEU A 157 -8.33 -12.00 -10.14
N GLU A 158 -9.40 -12.47 -10.78
CA GLU A 158 -9.51 -13.85 -11.22
C GLU A 158 -9.86 -13.95 -12.69
N ARG A 159 -9.41 -15.02 -13.32
CA ARG A 159 -9.87 -15.36 -14.66
C ARG A 159 -11.38 -15.62 -14.65
N CYS A 160 -12.07 -14.87 -15.47
CA CYS A 160 -13.50 -15.02 -15.69
C CYS A 160 -13.74 -15.54 -17.12
N GLU A 161 -14.59 -16.55 -17.26
CA GLU A 161 -14.98 -17.08 -18.58
C GLU A 161 -16.22 -16.33 -19.11
N ASP A 162 -17.07 -15.89 -18.20
CA ASP A 162 -18.33 -15.22 -18.54
C ASP A 162 -18.46 -13.90 -17.75
N GLY A 163 -18.75 -12.83 -18.45
CA GLY A 163 -19.03 -11.54 -17.84
C GLY A 163 -18.03 -10.44 -18.17
N PRO A 164 -18.30 -9.21 -17.74
CA PRO A 164 -17.44 -8.07 -17.96
C PRO A 164 -16.23 -8.13 -17.01
N GLY A 165 -15.06 -8.38 -17.58
CA GLY A 165 -13.80 -8.21 -16.88
C GLY A 165 -13.27 -6.77 -17.00
N LEU A 166 -11.95 -6.61 -17.00
CA LEU A 166 -11.30 -5.34 -17.27
C LEU A 166 -11.50 -4.96 -18.74
N LEU A 167 -12.31 -3.93 -19.00
CA LEU A 167 -12.73 -3.54 -20.35
C LEU A 167 -11.65 -2.75 -21.09
N SER A 168 -11.01 -1.82 -20.38
CA SER A 168 -9.90 -1.02 -20.91
C SER A 168 -9.03 -0.53 -19.77
N LEU A 169 -7.77 -0.34 -20.06
CA LEU A 169 -6.80 0.25 -19.16
C LEU A 169 -5.79 1.04 -19.97
N ASP A 170 -5.50 2.25 -19.53
CA ASP A 170 -4.49 3.11 -20.14
C ASP A 170 -3.61 3.71 -19.04
N VAL A 171 -2.30 3.54 -19.16
CA VAL A 171 -1.32 4.03 -18.18
C VAL A 171 -0.23 4.80 -18.91
N HIS A 172 0.13 5.97 -18.35
CA HIS A 172 1.14 6.86 -18.89
C HIS A 172 2.14 7.27 -17.83
N THR A 173 3.34 7.57 -18.26
CA THR A 173 4.37 8.20 -17.44
C THR A 173 4.97 9.36 -18.22
N ASP A 174 5.10 10.52 -17.57
CA ASP A 174 5.77 11.68 -18.16
C ASP A 174 6.92 12.13 -17.27
N GLY A 175 8.14 11.76 -17.68
CA GLY A 175 9.37 12.10 -16.98
C GLY A 175 9.82 13.56 -17.12
N ARG A 176 9.08 14.42 -17.81
CA ARG A 176 9.42 15.85 -17.96
C ARG A 176 9.08 16.69 -16.73
N TYR A 177 8.30 16.15 -15.80
CA TYR A 177 7.82 16.85 -14.59
C TYR A 177 8.48 16.30 -13.33
N LEU A 178 9.82 16.20 -13.34
CA LEU A 178 10.61 15.67 -12.20
C LEU A 178 11.11 16.77 -11.26
N ASP A 179 10.98 18.07 -11.63
CA ASP A 179 11.46 19.26 -10.90
C ASP A 179 10.32 19.96 -10.12
#